data_3d2e960718f4c004d2e3ba1b359ea223
#
_entry.id   3d2e960718f4c004d2e3ba1b359ea223
#
_cell.length_a   1.000
_cell.length_b   1.000
_cell.length_c   1.000
_cell.angle_alpha   90.00
_cell.angle_beta   90.00
_cell.angle_gamma   90.00
#
_symmetry.space_group_name_H-M   'P 1'
#
loop_
_entity.id
_entity.type
_entity.pdbx_description
1 polymer ?
#
loop_
_entity_poly.entity_id
_entity_poly.type
_entity_poly.pdbx_seq_one_letter_code
_entity_poly.pdbx_strand_id
1 'polypeptide(L)'
;MPIVGLVGGGGGDISTRYVTAFRRGLNETGTIEGQNAAVEYHWLEGKYDRLPSLMADLARRGVAVIATPGSNPAALAAKAATATIPIVFGVGEDPVKLGLVASLARPGGNATGINIFNVEVATKRLGLLHELVPKAVRIAVLVNPANATSAEFTLRYIPEAARAIGLQTQVLNASTRNEIDTAFANLVRERADALFVAADAFFNSRSVQFATLTARDRIPAAYADREIVEAGGLMSYGTDFTDMFRQVGVYVGRILKGEKPSDLPVVQATKFALVINLKTAKALGISHSIRPPIKTISNVAGMLSRIPYLAGNTRGRPTVRTSAPAC
;
A
#
# COMPACT_ATOMS: atom_id res chain seq x y z
N MET A 1 19.20 -14.37 -21.84
CA MET A 1 18.46 -13.15 -21.44
C MET A 1 18.06 -13.29 -20.00
N PRO A 2 18.37 -12.33 -19.09
CA PRO A 2 18.01 -12.42 -17.68
C PRO A 2 16.49 -12.45 -17.51
N ILE A 3 16.02 -13.27 -16.56
CA ILE A 3 14.59 -13.40 -16.23
C ILE A 3 14.32 -12.67 -14.91
N VAL A 4 13.28 -11.86 -14.89
CA VAL A 4 12.75 -11.20 -13.70
C VAL A 4 11.44 -11.87 -13.30
N GLY A 5 11.35 -12.42 -12.10
CA GLY A 5 10.09 -12.91 -11.53
C GLY A 5 9.38 -11.79 -10.79
N LEU A 6 8.31 -11.21 -11.34
CA LEU A 6 7.48 -10.23 -10.66
C LEU A 6 6.28 -10.92 -10.01
N VAL A 7 6.18 -10.82 -8.68
CA VAL A 7 5.14 -11.47 -7.88
C VAL A 7 4.29 -10.42 -7.17
N GLY A 8 3.04 -10.25 -7.60
CA GLY A 8 2.08 -9.32 -7.04
C GLY A 8 0.96 -10.01 -6.27
N GLY A 9 0.49 -9.39 -5.19
CA GLY A 9 -0.60 -9.93 -4.36
C GLY A 9 -2.00 -9.78 -4.98
N GLY A 10 -2.20 -8.85 -5.92
CA GLY A 10 -3.47 -8.54 -6.56
C GLY A 10 -3.86 -9.47 -7.70
N GLY A 11 -4.93 -9.10 -8.42
CA GLY A 11 -5.43 -9.81 -9.61
C GLY A 11 -4.99 -9.19 -10.93
N GLY A 12 -5.12 -9.97 -12.02
CA GLY A 12 -4.66 -9.59 -13.36
C GLY A 12 -5.26 -8.31 -13.94
N ASP A 13 -6.52 -8.00 -13.66
CA ASP A 13 -7.23 -6.85 -14.24
C ASP A 13 -6.69 -5.48 -13.76
N ILE A 14 -6.20 -5.40 -12.52
CA ILE A 14 -5.60 -4.18 -11.94
C ILE A 14 -4.15 -4.03 -12.42
N SER A 15 -3.57 -5.08 -12.94
CA SER A 15 -2.14 -5.19 -13.24
C SER A 15 -1.68 -4.31 -14.40
N THR A 16 -2.54 -3.99 -15.38
CA THR A 16 -2.12 -3.30 -16.61
C THR A 16 -1.46 -1.95 -16.32
N ARG A 17 -2.04 -1.13 -15.44
CA ARG A 17 -1.46 0.17 -15.02
C ARG A 17 -0.12 -0.04 -14.32
N TYR A 18 -0.05 -0.99 -13.41
CA TYR A 18 1.14 -1.26 -12.60
C TYR A 18 2.25 -1.91 -13.43
N VAL A 19 1.91 -2.85 -14.31
CA VAL A 19 2.85 -3.43 -15.29
C VAL A 19 3.41 -2.34 -16.20
N THR A 20 2.57 -1.44 -16.71
CA THR A 20 3.01 -0.31 -17.54
C THR A 20 3.98 0.60 -16.77
N ALA A 21 3.71 0.89 -15.50
CA ALA A 21 4.58 1.69 -14.66
C ALA A 21 5.91 0.99 -14.36
N PHE A 22 5.89 -0.30 -14.06
CA PHE A 22 7.08 -1.13 -13.87
C PHE A 22 7.95 -1.15 -15.14
N ARG A 23 7.35 -1.43 -16.30
CA ARG A 23 8.03 -1.39 -17.61
C ARG A 23 8.66 -0.03 -17.87
N ARG A 24 7.93 1.06 -17.56
CA ARG A 24 8.49 2.41 -17.67
C ARG A 24 9.74 2.56 -16.82
N GLY A 25 9.72 2.11 -15.56
CA GLY A 25 10.88 2.14 -14.66
C GLY A 25 12.06 1.31 -15.18
N LEU A 26 11.81 0.13 -15.74
CA LEU A 26 12.84 -0.66 -16.42
C LEU A 26 13.44 0.11 -17.60
N ASN A 27 12.61 0.71 -18.45
CA ASN A 27 13.04 1.45 -19.64
C ASN A 27 13.87 2.68 -19.28
N GLU A 28 13.59 3.37 -18.16
CA GLU A 28 14.38 4.49 -17.65
C GLU A 28 15.84 4.09 -17.38
N THR A 29 16.10 2.79 -17.14
CA THR A 29 17.46 2.25 -16.99
C THR A 29 18.02 1.64 -18.28
N GLY A 30 17.30 1.68 -19.40
CA GLY A 30 17.70 1.02 -20.65
C GLY A 30 17.47 -0.49 -20.66
N THR A 31 16.73 -1.04 -19.68
CA THR A 31 16.27 -2.44 -19.68
C THR A 31 14.91 -2.50 -20.34
N ILE A 32 14.80 -3.23 -21.45
CA ILE A 32 13.60 -3.34 -22.28
C ILE A 32 13.11 -4.78 -22.28
N GLU A 33 11.90 -5.00 -21.76
CA GLU A 33 11.27 -6.32 -21.78
C GLU A 33 11.09 -6.82 -23.21
N GLY A 34 11.44 -8.09 -23.44
CA GLY A 34 11.40 -8.73 -24.74
C GLY A 34 12.64 -8.47 -25.61
N GLN A 35 13.53 -7.53 -25.24
CA GLN A 35 14.76 -7.24 -25.97
C GLN A 35 16.01 -7.67 -25.21
N ASN A 36 16.20 -7.21 -23.97
CA ASN A 36 17.37 -7.49 -23.15
C ASN A 36 17.05 -8.02 -21.73
N ALA A 37 15.77 -8.16 -21.39
CA ALA A 37 15.27 -8.86 -20.21
C ALA A 37 13.92 -9.52 -20.51
N ALA A 38 13.60 -10.64 -19.84
CA ALA A 38 12.28 -11.25 -19.80
C ALA A 38 11.63 -10.98 -18.43
N VAL A 39 10.31 -10.74 -18.38
CA VAL A 39 9.58 -10.59 -17.14
C VAL A 39 8.47 -11.62 -17.08
N GLU A 40 8.44 -12.41 -16.02
CA GLU A 40 7.36 -13.33 -15.70
C GLU A 40 6.48 -12.70 -14.64
N TYR A 41 5.19 -12.56 -14.92
CA TYR A 41 4.21 -11.94 -14.05
C TYR A 41 3.39 -13.00 -13.33
N HIS A 42 3.45 -13.03 -12.00
CA HIS A 42 2.74 -13.95 -11.14
C HIS A 42 1.78 -13.18 -10.24
N TRP A 43 0.47 -13.34 -10.45
CA TRP A 43 -0.58 -12.72 -9.65
C TRP A 43 -1.19 -13.73 -8.70
N LEU A 44 -1.19 -13.41 -7.41
CA LEU A 44 -1.62 -14.34 -6.36
C LEU A 44 -3.12 -14.32 -6.11
N GLU A 45 -3.80 -13.21 -6.43
CA GLU A 45 -5.22 -13.01 -6.15
C GLU A 45 -5.60 -13.29 -4.68
N GLY A 46 -4.70 -12.99 -3.75
CA GLY A 46 -4.84 -13.28 -2.33
C GLY A 46 -4.52 -14.71 -1.90
N LYS A 47 -4.15 -15.61 -2.83
CA LYS A 47 -3.79 -17.01 -2.54
C LYS A 47 -2.33 -17.10 -2.06
N TYR A 48 -2.09 -16.62 -0.85
CA TYR A 48 -0.74 -16.55 -0.26
C TYR A 48 -0.13 -17.92 0.06
N ASP A 49 -0.94 -18.97 0.17
CA ASP A 49 -0.53 -20.37 0.33
C ASP A 49 0.33 -20.87 -0.84
N ARG A 50 0.23 -20.25 -2.02
CA ARG A 50 1.05 -20.57 -3.21
C ARG A 50 2.46 -20.00 -3.15
N LEU A 51 2.74 -19.06 -2.25
CA LEU A 51 4.03 -18.35 -2.21
C LEU A 51 5.23 -19.26 -2.00
N PRO A 52 5.24 -20.23 -1.05
CA PRO A 52 6.41 -21.06 -0.83
C PRO A 52 6.84 -21.85 -2.08
N SER A 53 5.88 -22.45 -2.77
CA SER A 53 6.16 -23.23 -3.99
C SER A 53 6.60 -22.35 -5.15
N LEU A 54 5.97 -21.19 -5.33
CA LEU A 54 6.33 -20.23 -6.38
C LEU A 54 7.75 -19.68 -6.17
N MET A 55 8.08 -19.25 -4.95
CA MET A 55 9.41 -18.70 -4.66
C MET A 55 10.50 -19.76 -4.76
N ALA A 56 10.24 -21.01 -4.34
CA ALA A 56 11.16 -22.13 -4.53
C ALA A 56 11.41 -22.43 -6.01
N ASP A 57 10.37 -22.34 -6.86
CA ASP A 57 10.51 -22.52 -8.31
C ASP A 57 11.37 -21.41 -8.94
N LEU A 58 11.09 -20.15 -8.65
CA LEU A 58 11.89 -19.01 -9.12
C LEU A 58 13.36 -19.13 -8.67
N ALA A 59 13.59 -19.52 -7.41
CA ALA A 59 14.94 -19.74 -6.87
C ALA A 59 15.66 -20.88 -7.56
N ARG A 60 15.01 -22.03 -7.76
CA ARG A 60 15.59 -23.19 -8.45
C ARG A 60 15.96 -22.89 -9.91
N ARG A 61 15.14 -22.11 -10.61
CA ARG A 61 15.39 -21.69 -12.00
C ARG A 61 16.45 -20.61 -12.12
N GLY A 62 16.90 -20.05 -11.01
CA GLY A 62 17.95 -19.04 -10.99
C GLY A 62 17.55 -17.75 -11.70
N VAL A 63 16.34 -17.24 -11.46
CA VAL A 63 15.94 -15.93 -12.03
C VAL A 63 16.91 -14.84 -11.60
N ALA A 64 17.13 -13.85 -12.46
CA ALA A 64 18.10 -12.80 -12.20
C ALA A 64 17.68 -11.83 -11.07
N VAL A 65 16.37 -11.59 -10.91
CA VAL A 65 15.80 -10.74 -9.85
C VAL A 65 14.40 -11.26 -9.51
N ILE A 66 14.03 -11.23 -8.23
CA ILE A 66 12.65 -11.40 -7.77
C ILE A 66 12.13 -10.02 -7.35
N ALA A 67 11.06 -9.54 -7.99
CA ALA A 67 10.39 -8.29 -7.66
C ALA A 67 9.05 -8.58 -6.96
N THR A 68 8.82 -7.97 -5.77
CA THR A 68 7.61 -8.19 -4.97
C THR A 68 6.92 -6.88 -4.61
N PRO A 69 6.44 -6.11 -5.61
CA PRO A 69 5.84 -4.82 -5.36
C PRO A 69 4.48 -4.94 -4.67
N GLY A 70 4.30 -4.24 -3.54
CA GLY A 70 3.03 -4.14 -2.83
C GLY A 70 2.58 -5.39 -2.07
N SER A 71 3.48 -6.33 -1.77
CA SER A 71 3.13 -7.56 -1.06
C SER A 71 4.18 -7.94 -0.01
N ASN A 72 3.89 -7.68 1.27
CA ASN A 72 4.75 -8.13 2.37
C ASN A 72 4.90 -9.66 2.42
N PRO A 73 3.81 -10.48 2.29
CA PRO A 73 3.96 -11.93 2.26
C PRO A 73 4.87 -12.41 1.14
N ALA A 74 4.80 -11.81 -0.06
CA ALA A 74 5.67 -12.19 -1.17
C ALA A 74 7.13 -11.81 -0.91
N ALA A 75 7.40 -10.63 -0.32
CA ALA A 75 8.74 -10.20 0.04
C ALA A 75 9.39 -11.13 1.08
N LEU A 76 8.64 -11.51 2.12
CA LEU A 76 9.09 -12.44 3.15
C LEU A 76 9.33 -13.85 2.60
N ALA A 77 8.44 -14.34 1.75
CA ALA A 77 8.59 -15.64 1.10
C ALA A 77 9.81 -15.68 0.15
N ALA A 78 10.05 -14.60 -0.61
CA ALA A 78 11.24 -14.48 -1.45
C ALA A 78 12.52 -14.49 -0.59
N LYS A 79 12.53 -13.74 0.52
CA LYS A 79 13.68 -13.69 1.44
C LYS A 79 13.97 -15.04 2.08
N ALA A 80 12.93 -15.82 2.39
CA ALA A 80 13.09 -17.18 2.93
C ALA A 80 13.58 -18.19 1.88
N ALA A 81 13.23 -18.00 0.60
CA ALA A 81 13.57 -18.93 -0.48
C ALA A 81 15.01 -18.77 -1.01
N THR A 82 15.62 -17.60 -0.87
CA THR A 82 16.98 -17.35 -1.39
C THR A 82 17.76 -16.32 -0.59
N ALA A 83 19.06 -16.58 -0.40
CA ALA A 83 20.02 -15.64 0.16
C ALA A 83 20.86 -14.92 -0.92
N THR A 84 20.79 -15.35 -2.18
CA THR A 84 21.69 -14.91 -3.26
C THR A 84 21.00 -14.19 -4.40
N ILE A 85 19.78 -14.61 -4.79
CA ILE A 85 19.04 -13.91 -5.85
C ILE A 85 18.60 -12.54 -5.32
N PRO A 86 18.89 -11.45 -6.04
CA PRO A 86 18.42 -10.11 -5.72
C PRO A 86 16.91 -10.04 -5.57
N ILE A 87 16.46 -9.36 -4.51
CA ILE A 87 15.05 -9.12 -4.23
C ILE A 87 14.80 -7.62 -4.22
N VAL A 88 13.83 -7.16 -5.03
CA VAL A 88 13.35 -5.77 -5.01
C VAL A 88 11.91 -5.75 -4.51
N PHE A 89 11.72 -5.29 -3.29
CA PHE A 89 10.42 -5.28 -2.65
C PHE A 89 9.70 -3.92 -2.73
N GLY A 90 8.37 -3.93 -2.56
CA GLY A 90 7.55 -2.79 -2.16
C GLY A 90 6.76 -3.21 -0.94
N VAL A 91 7.05 -2.67 0.26
CA VAL A 91 6.42 -3.10 1.51
C VAL A 91 5.84 -1.93 2.30
N GLY A 92 4.75 -2.20 3.01
CA GLY A 92 4.05 -1.18 3.79
C GLY A 92 4.57 -1.04 5.22
N GLU A 93 5.12 -2.10 5.78
CA GLU A 93 5.69 -2.14 7.12
C GLU A 93 7.19 -1.84 7.08
N ASP A 94 7.76 -1.58 8.25
CA ASP A 94 9.19 -1.33 8.42
C ASP A 94 10.02 -2.53 7.95
N PRO A 95 10.80 -2.42 6.84
CA PRO A 95 11.53 -3.55 6.28
C PRO A 95 12.68 -4.05 7.17
N VAL A 96 13.13 -3.26 8.14
CA VAL A 96 14.09 -3.69 9.14
C VAL A 96 13.40 -4.60 10.16
N LYS A 97 12.23 -4.22 10.64
CA LYS A 97 11.41 -5.06 11.55
C LYS A 97 10.94 -6.34 10.87
N LEU A 98 10.68 -6.30 9.57
CA LEU A 98 10.36 -7.48 8.77
C LEU A 98 11.57 -8.41 8.53
N GLY A 99 12.79 -8.00 8.90
CA GLY A 99 14.00 -8.77 8.66
C GLY A 99 14.43 -8.82 7.18
N LEU A 100 13.91 -7.94 6.34
CA LEU A 100 14.26 -7.88 4.92
C LEU A 100 15.64 -7.24 4.72
N VAL A 101 15.96 -6.21 5.50
CA VAL A 101 17.19 -5.42 5.40
C VAL A 101 17.75 -5.09 6.78
N ALA A 102 19.07 -4.83 6.86
CA ALA A 102 19.72 -4.42 8.11
C ALA A 102 19.40 -2.98 8.48
N SER A 103 19.32 -2.08 7.50
CA SER A 103 18.87 -0.68 7.65
C SER A 103 18.37 -0.14 6.31
N LEU A 104 17.62 0.98 6.34
CA LEU A 104 17.14 1.62 5.11
C LEU A 104 18.29 2.17 4.26
N ALA A 105 19.28 2.79 4.89
CA ALA A 105 20.43 3.40 4.20
C ALA A 105 21.42 2.37 3.65
N ARG A 106 21.56 1.25 4.35
CA ARG A 106 22.49 0.15 3.99
C ARG A 106 21.77 -1.19 4.18
N PRO A 107 21.10 -1.72 3.15
CA PRO A 107 20.33 -2.97 3.24
C PRO A 107 21.14 -4.18 3.69
N GLY A 108 22.41 -4.30 3.25
CA GLY A 108 23.37 -5.25 3.78
C GLY A 108 23.21 -6.70 3.33
N GLY A 109 22.29 -7.00 2.43
CA GLY A 109 22.01 -8.36 1.95
C GLY A 109 21.58 -8.40 0.49
N ASN A 110 20.80 -9.43 0.13
CA ASN A 110 20.27 -9.59 -1.22
C ASN A 110 18.95 -8.86 -1.49
N ALA A 111 18.43 -8.11 -0.54
CA ALA A 111 17.14 -7.42 -0.66
C ALA A 111 17.30 -5.90 -0.54
N THR A 112 16.53 -5.16 -1.34
CA THR A 112 16.33 -3.72 -1.30
C THR A 112 14.95 -3.37 -1.85
N GLY A 113 14.56 -2.11 -1.85
CA GLY A 113 13.27 -1.72 -2.45
C GLY A 113 12.66 -0.44 -1.93
N ILE A 114 11.33 -0.40 -1.88
CA ILE A 114 10.53 0.76 -1.56
C ILE A 114 9.72 0.49 -0.28
N ASN A 115 9.77 1.41 0.68
CA ASN A 115 8.93 1.39 1.88
C ASN A 115 7.81 2.44 1.76
N ILE A 116 6.57 2.06 2.03
CA ILE A 116 5.36 2.88 1.83
C ILE A 116 4.67 3.29 3.13
N PHE A 117 5.37 3.58 4.19
CA PHE A 117 4.86 4.20 5.46
C PHE A 117 3.38 3.96 5.79
N ASN A 118 2.99 2.72 6.07
CA ASN A 118 1.56 2.44 6.29
C ASN A 118 0.98 3.10 7.55
N VAL A 119 1.76 3.35 8.63
CA VAL A 119 1.20 3.87 9.89
C VAL A 119 0.63 5.26 9.71
N GLU A 120 1.46 6.20 9.25
CA GLU A 120 1.07 7.59 9.07
C GLU A 120 -0.03 7.72 8.02
N VAL A 121 0.04 6.92 6.96
CA VAL A 121 -0.94 6.91 5.87
C VAL A 121 -2.27 6.34 6.34
N ALA A 122 -2.28 5.25 7.10
CA ALA A 122 -3.49 4.61 7.59
C ALA A 122 -4.20 5.47 8.65
N THR A 123 -3.47 6.04 9.60
CA THR A 123 -4.04 6.93 10.63
C THR A 123 -4.58 8.22 10.01
N LYS A 124 -3.89 8.78 9.01
CA LYS A 124 -4.38 9.94 8.26
C LYS A 124 -5.66 9.61 7.48
N ARG A 125 -5.73 8.42 6.86
CA ARG A 125 -6.92 7.95 6.15
C ARG A 125 -8.12 7.84 7.08
N LEU A 126 -7.93 7.34 8.32
CA LEU A 126 -8.98 7.28 9.33
C LEU A 126 -9.45 8.68 9.70
N GLY A 127 -8.53 9.63 9.93
CA GLY A 127 -8.87 11.02 10.23
C GLY A 127 -9.67 11.68 9.10
N LEU A 128 -9.26 11.47 7.84
CA LEU A 128 -9.98 11.97 6.66
C LEU A 128 -11.38 11.36 6.53
N LEU A 129 -11.55 10.07 6.85
CA LEU A 129 -12.88 9.46 6.88
C LEU A 129 -13.75 10.14 7.94
N HIS A 130 -13.22 10.37 9.14
CA HIS A 130 -13.96 11.04 10.21
C HIS A 130 -14.31 12.51 9.85
N GLU A 131 -13.42 13.23 9.17
CA GLU A 131 -13.71 14.58 8.64
C GLU A 131 -14.89 14.57 7.65
N LEU A 132 -15.03 13.51 6.84
CA LEU A 132 -16.17 13.36 5.91
C LEU A 132 -17.47 12.97 6.61
N VAL A 133 -17.38 12.21 7.70
CA VAL A 133 -18.55 11.74 8.47
C VAL A 133 -18.41 12.09 9.96
N PRO A 134 -18.44 13.38 10.31
CA PRO A 134 -18.11 13.86 11.67
C PRO A 134 -19.08 13.42 12.76
N LYS A 135 -20.24 12.88 12.38
CA LYS A 135 -21.21 12.30 13.31
C LYS A 135 -20.98 10.81 13.58
N ALA A 136 -20.05 10.20 12.88
CA ALA A 136 -19.71 8.78 13.11
C ALA A 136 -19.12 8.60 14.51
N VAL A 137 -19.59 7.59 15.21
CA VAL A 137 -19.10 7.15 16.53
C VAL A 137 -18.49 5.77 16.44
N ARG A 138 -19.04 4.90 15.57
CA ARG A 138 -18.66 3.49 15.43
C ARG A 138 -18.09 3.22 14.05
N ILE A 139 -16.81 2.80 13.99
CA ILE A 139 -16.12 2.49 12.73
C ILE A 139 -15.86 0.98 12.69
N ALA A 140 -16.37 0.31 11.66
CA ALA A 140 -15.95 -1.05 11.35
C ALA A 140 -14.55 -1.02 10.72
N VAL A 141 -13.66 -1.90 11.18
CA VAL A 141 -12.28 -2.06 10.68
C VAL A 141 -12.18 -3.44 10.06
N LEU A 142 -12.14 -3.52 8.73
CA LEU A 142 -12.04 -4.79 8.01
C LEU A 142 -10.59 -5.13 7.73
N VAL A 143 -10.16 -6.32 8.17
CA VAL A 143 -8.81 -6.86 7.96
C VAL A 143 -8.87 -8.23 7.28
N ASN A 144 -7.77 -8.59 6.61
CA ASN A 144 -7.58 -9.92 6.01
C ASN A 144 -6.63 -10.75 6.89
N PRO A 145 -7.11 -11.74 7.68
CA PRO A 145 -6.25 -12.59 8.51
C PRO A 145 -5.23 -13.41 7.70
N ALA A 146 -5.50 -13.72 6.44
CA ALA A 146 -4.54 -14.43 5.58
C ALA A 146 -3.31 -13.57 5.25
N ASN A 147 -3.40 -12.24 5.40
CA ASN A 147 -2.28 -11.31 5.39
C ASN A 147 -1.98 -10.86 6.82
N ALA A 148 -1.42 -11.77 7.62
CA ALA A 148 -1.20 -11.57 9.06
C ALA A 148 -0.46 -10.25 9.35
N THR A 149 0.58 -9.93 8.59
CA THR A 149 1.39 -8.72 8.78
C THR A 149 0.55 -7.44 8.68
N SER A 150 -0.30 -7.33 7.65
CA SER A 150 -1.18 -6.16 7.48
C SER A 150 -2.32 -6.14 8.50
N ALA A 151 -2.85 -7.32 8.86
CA ALA A 151 -3.89 -7.45 9.87
C ALA A 151 -3.39 -7.02 11.25
N GLU A 152 -2.28 -7.58 11.73
CA GLU A 152 -1.64 -7.22 13.00
C GLU A 152 -1.31 -5.74 13.08
N PHE A 153 -0.73 -5.20 12.00
CA PHE A 153 -0.45 -3.79 11.88
C PHE A 153 -1.72 -2.93 12.05
N THR A 154 -2.77 -3.25 11.29
CA THR A 154 -4.04 -2.49 11.34
C THR A 154 -4.67 -2.56 12.72
N LEU A 155 -4.72 -3.77 13.31
CA LEU A 155 -5.32 -4.00 14.64
C LEU A 155 -4.53 -3.32 15.76
N ARG A 156 -3.23 -3.13 15.61
CA ARG A 156 -2.39 -2.42 16.57
C ARG A 156 -2.61 -0.92 16.55
N TYR A 157 -2.65 -0.29 15.36
CA TYR A 157 -2.59 1.17 15.25
C TYR A 157 -3.94 1.85 15.04
N ILE A 158 -4.87 1.23 14.32
CA ILE A 158 -6.14 1.89 13.97
C ILE A 158 -7.09 2.01 15.17
N PRO A 159 -7.26 1.01 16.06
CA PRO A 159 -8.09 1.19 17.27
C PRO A 159 -7.57 2.27 18.22
N GLU A 160 -6.24 2.39 18.35
CA GLU A 160 -5.63 3.44 19.17
C GLU A 160 -5.88 4.83 18.57
N ALA A 161 -5.62 4.99 17.26
CA ALA A 161 -5.87 6.23 16.54
C ALA A 161 -7.36 6.62 16.57
N ALA A 162 -8.28 5.65 16.41
CA ALA A 162 -9.71 5.86 16.51
C ALA A 162 -10.13 6.38 17.88
N ARG A 163 -9.64 5.75 18.95
CA ARG A 163 -9.92 6.18 20.33
C ARG A 163 -9.43 7.60 20.60
N ALA A 164 -8.26 7.97 20.06
CA ALA A 164 -7.70 9.31 20.22
C ALA A 164 -8.57 10.43 19.61
N ILE A 165 -9.45 10.10 18.65
CA ILE A 165 -10.40 11.03 18.01
C ILE A 165 -11.86 10.75 18.40
N GLY A 166 -12.09 9.99 19.48
CA GLY A 166 -13.42 9.73 20.05
C GLY A 166 -14.23 8.65 19.31
N LEU A 167 -13.61 7.81 18.48
CA LEU A 167 -14.28 6.75 17.74
C LEU A 167 -14.13 5.39 18.45
N GLN A 168 -15.18 4.58 18.35
CA GLN A 168 -15.18 3.18 18.72
C GLN A 168 -14.91 2.31 17.50
N THR A 169 -14.14 1.24 17.66
CA THR A 169 -13.83 0.32 16.55
C THR A 169 -14.45 -1.05 16.77
N GLN A 170 -14.94 -1.61 15.68
CA GLN A 170 -15.41 -3.00 15.56
C GLN A 170 -14.55 -3.70 14.52
N VAL A 171 -13.92 -4.81 14.88
CA VAL A 171 -13.08 -5.58 13.96
C VAL A 171 -13.94 -6.57 13.18
N LEU A 172 -13.74 -6.59 11.87
CA LEU A 172 -14.31 -7.56 10.95
C LEU A 172 -13.18 -8.28 10.20
N ASN A 173 -13.34 -9.58 9.98
CA ASN A 173 -12.36 -10.40 9.28
C ASN A 173 -12.94 -10.91 7.96
N ALA A 174 -12.13 -10.88 6.89
CA ALA A 174 -12.46 -11.53 5.62
C ALA A 174 -11.21 -11.90 4.84
N SER A 175 -11.09 -13.16 4.44
CA SER A 175 -10.02 -13.70 3.57
C SER A 175 -10.58 -14.27 2.27
N THR A 176 -11.89 -14.34 2.14
CA THR A 176 -12.61 -14.86 0.97
C THR A 176 -13.73 -13.91 0.54
N ARG A 177 -14.21 -14.09 -0.69
CA ARG A 177 -15.36 -13.34 -1.22
C ARG A 177 -16.58 -13.45 -0.32
N ASN A 178 -16.94 -14.67 0.10
CA ASN A 178 -18.12 -14.92 0.93
C ASN A 178 -17.98 -14.31 2.33
N GLU A 179 -16.74 -14.27 2.88
CA GLU A 179 -16.49 -13.64 4.16
C GLU A 179 -16.63 -12.11 4.08
N ILE A 180 -16.32 -11.48 2.93
CA ILE A 180 -16.63 -10.06 2.71
C ILE A 180 -18.14 -9.83 2.81
N ASP A 181 -18.97 -10.64 2.15
CA ASP A 181 -20.42 -10.52 2.22
C ASP A 181 -20.94 -10.70 3.65
N THR A 182 -20.40 -11.67 4.40
CA THR A 182 -20.71 -11.91 5.82
C THR A 182 -20.28 -10.73 6.70
N ALA A 183 -19.10 -10.14 6.46
CA ALA A 183 -18.61 -8.97 7.17
C ALA A 183 -19.53 -7.77 6.98
N PHE A 184 -20.06 -7.55 5.77
CA PHE A 184 -21.04 -6.50 5.51
C PHE A 184 -22.38 -6.76 6.21
N ALA A 185 -22.86 -8.00 6.25
CA ALA A 185 -24.06 -8.34 7.01
C ALA A 185 -23.90 -8.03 8.52
N ASN A 186 -22.73 -8.35 9.08
CA ASN A 186 -22.39 -8.02 10.48
C ASN A 186 -22.31 -6.52 10.71
N LEU A 187 -21.66 -5.77 9.80
CA LEU A 187 -21.54 -4.32 9.85
C LEU A 187 -22.92 -3.64 9.93
N VAL A 188 -23.86 -4.07 9.10
CA VAL A 188 -25.24 -3.55 9.09
C VAL A 188 -25.98 -3.91 10.38
N ARG A 189 -25.88 -5.18 10.82
CA ARG A 189 -26.53 -5.66 12.04
C ARG A 189 -26.07 -4.87 13.28
N GLU A 190 -24.79 -4.57 13.36
CA GLU A 190 -24.18 -3.88 14.50
C GLU A 190 -24.17 -2.35 14.34
N ARG A 191 -24.75 -1.85 13.24
CA ARG A 191 -24.97 -0.41 12.99
C ARG A 191 -23.66 0.39 13.03
N ALA A 192 -22.62 -0.05 12.33
CA ALA A 192 -21.44 0.75 12.14
C ALA A 192 -21.77 1.98 11.26
N ASP A 193 -21.21 3.14 11.63
CA ASP A 193 -21.47 4.42 10.94
C ASP A 193 -20.61 4.57 9.70
N ALA A 194 -19.43 3.92 9.67
CA ALA A 194 -18.51 3.92 8.53
C ALA A 194 -17.60 2.67 8.54
N LEU A 195 -16.93 2.44 7.41
CA LEU A 195 -16.03 1.31 7.21
C LEU A 195 -14.61 1.79 6.88
N PHE A 196 -13.64 1.31 7.62
CA PHE A 196 -12.22 1.42 7.32
C PHE A 196 -11.72 0.07 6.77
N VAL A 197 -11.25 0.03 5.53
CA VAL A 197 -10.71 -1.18 4.91
C VAL A 197 -9.18 -1.14 5.01
N ALA A 198 -8.58 -2.17 5.60
CA ALA A 198 -7.13 -2.31 5.68
C ALA A 198 -6.51 -2.43 4.28
N ALA A 199 -5.24 -2.02 4.17
CA ALA A 199 -4.50 -2.17 2.92
C ALA A 199 -4.22 -3.67 2.68
N ASP A 200 -4.79 -4.21 1.61
CA ASP A 200 -4.64 -5.62 1.25
C ASP A 200 -4.89 -5.85 -0.24
N ALA A 201 -4.01 -6.62 -0.88
CA ALA A 201 -4.09 -6.87 -2.30
C ALA A 201 -5.31 -7.71 -2.70
N PHE A 202 -5.78 -8.62 -1.83
CA PHE A 202 -7.03 -9.35 -2.06
C PHE A 202 -8.23 -8.39 -2.05
N PHE A 203 -8.31 -7.46 -1.09
CA PHE A 203 -9.38 -6.47 -1.05
C PHE A 203 -9.40 -5.59 -2.30
N ASN A 204 -8.24 -5.18 -2.80
CA ASN A 204 -8.14 -4.40 -4.04
C ASN A 204 -8.66 -5.17 -5.25
N SER A 205 -8.42 -6.49 -5.31
CA SER A 205 -8.95 -7.35 -6.36
C SER A 205 -10.49 -7.51 -6.30
N ARG A 206 -11.13 -7.03 -5.22
CA ARG A 206 -12.59 -7.07 -4.99
C ARG A 206 -13.24 -5.68 -5.06
N SER A 207 -12.61 -4.74 -5.76
CA SER A 207 -13.03 -3.33 -5.85
C SER A 207 -14.51 -3.16 -6.22
N VAL A 208 -15.02 -3.91 -7.20
CA VAL A 208 -16.43 -3.88 -7.63
C VAL A 208 -17.35 -4.42 -6.53
N GLN A 209 -16.94 -5.49 -5.81
CA GLN A 209 -17.73 -6.04 -4.71
C GLN A 209 -17.86 -5.00 -3.58
N PHE A 210 -16.75 -4.38 -3.18
CA PHE A 210 -16.77 -3.33 -2.16
C PHE A 210 -17.64 -2.14 -2.56
N ALA A 211 -17.48 -1.63 -3.79
CA ALA A 211 -18.28 -0.52 -4.30
C ALA A 211 -19.77 -0.84 -4.29
N THR A 212 -20.16 -2.07 -4.69
CA THR A 212 -21.54 -2.52 -4.70
C THR A 212 -22.13 -2.64 -3.30
N LEU A 213 -21.40 -3.28 -2.37
CA LEU A 213 -21.86 -3.49 -1.00
C LEU A 213 -21.99 -2.18 -0.23
N THR A 214 -20.99 -1.28 -0.32
CA THR A 214 -21.06 0.04 0.34
C THR A 214 -22.17 0.91 -0.22
N ALA A 215 -22.45 0.85 -1.51
CA ALA A 215 -23.57 1.57 -2.13
C ALA A 215 -24.92 1.01 -1.68
N ARG A 216 -25.09 -0.34 -1.66
CA ARG A 216 -26.30 -1.02 -1.21
C ARG A 216 -26.66 -0.65 0.23
N ASP A 217 -25.67 -0.72 1.12
CA ASP A 217 -25.86 -0.55 2.56
C ASP A 217 -25.69 0.91 2.99
N ARG A 218 -25.38 1.82 2.05
CA ARG A 218 -25.17 3.26 2.25
C ARG A 218 -24.10 3.56 3.30
N ILE A 219 -23.01 2.76 3.31
CA ILE A 219 -21.92 2.88 4.28
C ILE A 219 -20.79 3.75 3.69
N PRO A 220 -20.46 4.90 4.32
CA PRO A 220 -19.24 5.63 4.01
C PRO A 220 -18.01 4.76 4.26
N ALA A 221 -17.12 4.64 3.28
CA ALA A 221 -15.96 3.77 3.41
C ALA A 221 -14.66 4.42 2.92
N ALA A 222 -13.56 4.14 3.64
CA ALA A 222 -12.21 4.56 3.29
C ALA A 222 -11.33 3.37 2.92
N TYR A 223 -10.59 3.52 1.82
CA TYR A 223 -9.74 2.51 1.22
C TYR A 223 -8.29 2.96 1.10
N ALA A 224 -7.36 2.01 1.00
CA ALA A 224 -5.96 2.31 0.74
C ALA A 224 -5.75 2.76 -0.72
N ASP A 225 -6.47 2.13 -1.64
CA ASP A 225 -6.21 2.21 -3.07
C ASP A 225 -7.36 2.87 -3.83
N ARG A 226 -6.98 3.64 -4.84
CA ARG A 226 -7.91 4.43 -5.68
C ARG A 226 -8.83 3.58 -6.54
N GLU A 227 -8.43 2.35 -6.85
CA GLU A 227 -9.20 1.43 -7.71
C GLU A 227 -10.60 1.16 -7.17
N ILE A 228 -10.75 1.04 -5.85
CA ILE A 228 -12.06 0.84 -5.23
C ILE A 228 -12.92 2.11 -5.37
N VAL A 229 -12.30 3.29 -5.31
CA VAL A 229 -12.99 4.58 -5.52
C VAL A 229 -13.40 4.76 -6.98
N GLU A 230 -12.54 4.38 -7.91
CA GLU A 230 -12.82 4.36 -9.36
C GLU A 230 -13.99 3.41 -9.68
N ALA A 231 -14.11 2.28 -8.97
CA ALA A 231 -15.24 1.35 -9.06
C ALA A 231 -16.54 1.85 -8.41
N GLY A 232 -16.50 2.97 -7.66
CA GLY A 232 -17.69 3.54 -7.02
C GLY A 232 -17.59 3.72 -5.51
N GLY A 233 -16.49 3.32 -4.86
CA GLY A 233 -16.23 3.58 -3.43
C GLY A 233 -16.15 5.08 -3.11
N LEU A 234 -16.24 5.46 -1.83
CA LEU A 234 -16.31 6.87 -1.41
C LEU A 234 -14.97 7.58 -1.49
N MET A 235 -13.96 7.07 -0.77
CA MET A 235 -12.67 7.74 -0.67
C MET A 235 -11.52 6.76 -0.53
N SER A 236 -10.35 7.15 -1.05
CA SER A 236 -9.08 6.51 -0.72
C SER A 236 -8.03 7.54 -0.34
N TYR A 237 -7.16 7.14 0.58
CA TYR A 237 -5.92 7.86 0.85
C TYR A 237 -4.82 6.83 1.05
N GLY A 238 -3.83 6.87 0.17
CA GLY A 238 -2.77 5.88 0.15
C GLY A 238 -1.56 6.31 -0.68
N THR A 239 -0.57 5.44 -0.74
CA THR A 239 0.61 5.61 -1.58
C THR A 239 0.23 5.56 -3.06
N ASP A 240 0.92 6.33 -3.88
CA ASP A 240 0.84 6.18 -5.34
C ASP A 240 1.55 4.88 -5.76
N PHE A 241 0.78 3.80 -5.86
CA PHE A 241 1.28 2.49 -6.28
C PHE A 241 1.87 2.52 -7.71
N THR A 242 1.37 3.39 -8.58
CA THR A 242 1.93 3.55 -9.93
C THR A 242 3.38 4.03 -9.85
N ASP A 243 3.67 5.02 -8.99
CA ASP A 243 5.04 5.49 -8.78
C ASP A 243 5.90 4.44 -8.06
N MET A 244 5.34 3.70 -7.11
CA MET A 244 6.07 2.62 -6.42
C MET A 244 6.47 1.50 -7.42
N PHE A 245 5.56 1.03 -8.28
CA PHE A 245 5.88 0.03 -9.30
C PHE A 245 6.94 0.53 -10.29
N ARG A 246 6.87 1.82 -10.69
CA ARG A 246 7.90 2.44 -11.52
C ARG A 246 9.26 2.41 -10.81
N GLN A 247 9.32 2.79 -9.53
CA GLN A 247 10.56 2.79 -8.76
C GLN A 247 11.13 1.36 -8.60
N VAL A 248 10.28 0.35 -8.35
CA VAL A 248 10.68 -1.06 -8.34
C VAL A 248 11.29 -1.45 -9.70
N GLY A 249 10.68 -1.02 -10.81
CA GLY A 249 11.25 -1.23 -12.15
C GLY A 249 12.63 -0.59 -12.34
N VAL A 250 12.83 0.63 -11.86
CA VAL A 250 14.17 1.30 -11.86
C VAL A 250 15.18 0.47 -11.07
N TYR A 251 14.84 0.01 -9.87
CA TYR A 251 15.74 -0.79 -9.03
C TYR A 251 16.10 -2.13 -9.66
N VAL A 252 15.10 -2.82 -10.23
CA VAL A 252 15.35 -4.05 -11.00
C VAL A 252 16.31 -3.81 -12.15
N GLY A 253 16.10 -2.75 -12.94
CA GLY A 253 16.96 -2.43 -14.06
C GLY A 253 18.39 -2.06 -13.66
N ARG A 254 18.58 -1.35 -12.54
CA ARG A 254 19.92 -1.06 -11.95
C ARG A 254 20.63 -2.34 -11.53
N ILE A 255 19.91 -3.27 -10.88
CA ILE A 255 20.47 -4.57 -10.47
C ILE A 255 20.85 -5.41 -11.69
N LEU A 256 20.02 -5.43 -12.74
CA LEU A 256 20.36 -6.13 -13.99
C LEU A 256 21.61 -5.55 -14.70
N LYS A 257 21.98 -4.30 -14.39
CA LYS A 257 23.21 -3.65 -14.83
C LYS A 257 24.41 -3.87 -13.90
N GLY A 258 24.25 -4.67 -12.84
CA GLY A 258 25.30 -5.09 -11.94
C GLY A 258 25.39 -4.35 -10.62
N GLU A 259 24.46 -3.41 -10.32
CA GLU A 259 24.41 -2.80 -9.00
C GLU A 259 23.95 -3.84 -7.96
N LYS A 260 24.58 -3.81 -6.77
CA LYS A 260 24.24 -4.77 -5.71
C LYS A 260 23.06 -4.26 -4.86
N PRO A 261 22.11 -5.13 -4.49
CA PRO A 261 21.02 -4.75 -3.57
C PRO A 261 21.52 -4.13 -2.26
N SER A 262 22.65 -4.61 -1.74
CA SER A 262 23.30 -4.10 -0.52
C SER A 262 23.67 -2.62 -0.58
N ASP A 263 23.96 -2.11 -1.79
CA ASP A 263 24.45 -0.76 -2.04
C ASP A 263 23.32 0.20 -2.46
N LEU A 264 22.13 -0.34 -2.69
CA LEU A 264 20.93 0.39 -3.06
C LEU A 264 20.07 0.70 -1.82
N PRO A 265 20.04 1.96 -1.31
CA PRO A 265 19.22 2.30 -0.15
C PRO A 265 17.74 1.98 -0.38
N VAL A 266 17.04 1.57 0.68
CA VAL A 266 15.58 1.49 0.63
C VAL A 266 15.00 2.89 0.53
N VAL A 267 14.26 3.16 -0.54
CA VAL A 267 13.60 4.46 -0.75
C VAL A 267 12.26 4.47 -0.03
N GLN A 268 11.98 5.59 0.62
CA GLN A 268 10.68 5.84 1.22
C GLN A 268 9.76 6.51 0.18
N ALA A 269 8.55 5.98 0.01
CA ALA A 269 7.57 6.59 -0.88
C ALA A 269 7.17 7.98 -0.37
N THR A 270 7.21 8.98 -1.23
CA THR A 270 6.88 10.38 -0.91
C THR A 270 5.61 10.86 -1.60
N LYS A 271 5.04 10.06 -2.50
CA LYS A 271 3.83 10.38 -3.24
C LYS A 271 2.63 9.68 -2.64
N PHE A 272 1.67 10.48 -2.19
CA PHE A 272 0.39 10.03 -1.66
C PHE A 272 -0.74 10.69 -2.44
N ALA A 273 -1.84 9.97 -2.61
CA ALA A 273 -3.02 10.45 -3.31
C ALA A 273 -4.26 10.36 -2.42
N LEU A 274 -5.00 11.47 -2.34
CA LEU A 274 -6.37 11.50 -1.84
C LEU A 274 -7.31 11.51 -3.04
N VAL A 275 -8.19 10.54 -3.12
CA VAL A 275 -9.24 10.45 -4.16
C VAL A 275 -10.60 10.38 -3.47
N ILE A 276 -11.54 11.22 -3.90
CA ILE A 276 -12.92 11.21 -3.41
C ILE A 276 -13.86 11.11 -4.61
N ASN A 277 -14.79 10.17 -4.55
CA ASN A 277 -15.87 10.04 -5.52
C ASN A 277 -17.01 10.97 -5.13
N LEU A 278 -17.09 12.12 -5.80
CA LEU A 278 -18.12 13.13 -5.51
C LEU A 278 -19.54 12.63 -5.78
N LYS A 279 -19.72 11.72 -6.74
CA LYS A 279 -21.03 11.11 -7.02
C LYS A 279 -21.49 10.24 -5.84
N THR A 280 -20.59 9.43 -5.30
CA THR A 280 -20.84 8.59 -4.13
C THR A 280 -21.05 9.45 -2.87
N ALA A 281 -20.22 10.47 -2.67
CA ALA A 281 -20.39 11.42 -1.56
C ALA A 281 -21.77 12.10 -1.58
N LYS A 282 -22.24 12.54 -2.76
CA LYS A 282 -23.58 13.12 -2.93
C LYS A 282 -24.68 12.10 -2.62
N ALA A 283 -24.55 10.87 -3.09
CA ALA A 283 -25.51 9.79 -2.81
C ALA A 283 -25.61 9.44 -1.31
N LEU A 284 -24.51 9.59 -0.57
CA LEU A 284 -24.45 9.40 0.88
C LEU A 284 -24.88 10.63 1.68
N GLY A 285 -25.13 11.78 1.04
CA GLY A 285 -25.53 13.03 1.70
C GLY A 285 -24.40 13.78 2.41
N ILE A 286 -23.12 13.46 2.08
CA ILE A 286 -21.94 14.04 2.75
C ILE A 286 -21.20 15.09 1.89
N SER A 287 -21.80 15.53 0.78
CA SER A 287 -21.20 16.50 -0.14
C SER A 287 -20.83 17.84 0.48
N HIS A 288 -21.49 18.26 1.56
CA HIS A 288 -21.24 19.52 2.28
C HIS A 288 -19.94 19.49 3.10
N SER A 289 -19.41 18.31 3.41
CA SER A 289 -18.14 18.15 4.15
C SER A 289 -16.91 18.28 3.26
N ILE A 290 -17.11 18.29 1.93
CA ILE A 290 -16.02 18.34 0.97
C ILE A 290 -15.77 19.80 0.58
N ARG A 291 -14.71 20.43 1.12
CA ARG A 291 -14.27 21.77 0.69
C ARG A 291 -13.36 21.64 -0.54
N PRO A 292 -13.67 22.32 -1.67
CA PRO A 292 -12.71 22.39 -2.79
C PRO A 292 -11.53 23.33 -2.47
N PRO A 293 -10.34 23.11 -3.05
CA PRO A 293 -10.01 22.07 -4.03
C PRO A 293 -9.19 20.93 -3.41
N ILE A 294 -9.70 19.72 -3.48
CA ILE A 294 -8.87 18.55 -3.21
C ILE A 294 -8.07 18.30 -4.47
N LYS A 295 -6.95 19.03 -4.62
CA LYS A 295 -5.91 18.70 -5.60
C LYS A 295 -5.06 17.59 -5.04
N THR A 296 -4.55 16.71 -5.89
CA THR A 296 -3.48 15.77 -5.59
C THR A 296 -2.43 16.48 -4.75
N ILE A 297 -2.33 16.14 -3.45
CA ILE A 297 -1.40 16.82 -2.54
C ILE A 297 -0.06 16.14 -2.69
N SER A 298 0.83 16.74 -3.46
CA SER A 298 2.22 16.30 -3.63
C SER A 298 3.17 16.83 -2.56
N ASN A 299 2.69 17.24 -1.37
CA ASN A 299 3.59 17.68 -0.30
C ASN A 299 2.98 17.49 1.10
N VAL A 300 3.40 16.46 1.80
CA VAL A 300 2.90 16.08 3.14
C VAL A 300 3.50 16.94 4.26
N ALA A 301 4.62 17.62 4.04
CA ALA A 301 5.36 18.36 5.07
C ALA A 301 4.57 19.52 5.71
N GLY A 302 3.61 20.11 5.02
CA GLY A 302 2.84 21.26 5.51
C GLY A 302 1.56 20.92 6.30
N MET A 303 1.08 19.68 6.28
CA MET A 303 -0.19 19.28 6.93
C MET A 303 -0.02 18.61 8.29
N LEU A 304 1.17 18.14 8.63
CA LEU A 304 1.45 17.45 9.91
C LEU A 304 1.32 18.36 11.14
N SER A 305 1.30 19.69 10.97
CA SER A 305 1.20 20.65 12.06
C SER A 305 -0.20 20.85 12.64
N ARG A 306 -1.24 20.23 12.05
CA ARG A 306 -2.65 20.41 12.47
C ARG A 306 -3.27 19.22 13.20
N ILE A 307 -2.53 18.14 13.45
CA ILE A 307 -2.99 16.99 14.23
C ILE A 307 -2.26 17.02 15.58
N PRO A 308 -2.94 17.24 16.72
CA PRO A 308 -2.30 17.39 18.04
C PRO A 308 -1.48 16.17 18.49
N TYR A 309 -1.74 15.00 17.96
CA TYR A 309 -1.13 13.73 18.39
C TYR A 309 0.30 13.46 17.86
N LEU A 310 0.75 14.16 16.83
CA LEU A 310 2.10 13.96 16.25
C LEU A 310 3.16 14.94 16.76
N ALA A 311 2.82 15.85 17.67
CA ALA A 311 3.76 16.83 18.23
C ALA A 311 4.68 16.29 19.35
N GLY A 312 4.57 15.01 19.72
CA GLY A 312 5.14 14.44 20.96
C GLY A 312 6.53 13.85 20.86
N ASN A 313 7.17 13.68 19.71
CA ASN A 313 8.50 13.02 19.70
C ASN A 313 9.42 13.38 18.52
N THR A 314 9.74 14.67 18.35
CA THR A 314 10.85 15.06 17.47
C THR A 314 11.81 16.00 18.23
N ARG A 315 12.68 15.43 19.08
CA ARG A 315 13.94 16.08 19.44
C ARG A 315 14.97 15.78 18.33
N GLY A 316 15.14 16.73 17.44
CA GLY A 316 16.15 16.68 16.38
C GLY A 316 15.78 17.62 15.24
N ARG A 317 15.95 18.94 15.43
CA ARG A 317 15.87 19.91 14.32
C ARG A 317 17.15 19.83 13.49
N PRO A 318 17.10 19.62 12.17
CA PRO A 318 18.18 20.04 11.29
C PRO A 318 18.03 21.54 11.00
N THR A 319 19.04 22.32 11.35
CA THR A 319 19.19 23.73 10.97
C THR A 319 19.45 23.81 9.47
N VAL A 320 18.51 24.36 8.72
CA VAL A 320 18.73 24.78 7.33
C VAL A 320 19.43 26.12 7.35
N ARG A 321 20.71 26.15 6.98
CA ARG A 321 21.42 27.41 6.62
C ARG A 321 21.01 27.78 5.20
N THR A 322 20.27 28.86 5.06
CA THR A 322 20.09 29.56 3.78
C THR A 322 21.29 30.49 3.58
N SER A 323 22.14 30.20 2.60
CA SER A 323 23.10 31.16 2.08
C SER A 323 22.44 31.88 0.89
N ALA A 324 22.23 33.20 1.05
CA ALA A 324 21.88 34.07 -0.06
C ALA A 324 23.15 34.39 -0.87
N PRO A 325 23.08 34.53 -2.20
CA PRO A 325 24.21 35.06 -2.97
C PRO A 325 24.27 36.56 -2.82
N ALA A 326 25.45 37.06 -2.51
CA ALA A 326 25.81 38.48 -2.60
C ALA A 326 26.08 38.85 -4.07
N CYS A 327 25.78 40.08 -4.41
CA CYS A 327 25.92 40.79 -5.68
C CYS A 327 27.01 40.35 -6.63
#